data_757977de214047cb828aeca3f2759aef
#
_entry.id   757977de214047cb828aeca3f2759aef
#
_cell.length_a   1.000
_cell.length_b   1.000
_cell.length_c   1.000
_cell.angle_alpha   90.00
_cell.angle_beta   90.00
_cell.angle_gamma   90.00
#
_symmetry.space_group_name_H-M   'P 1'
#
loop_
_entity.id
_entity.type
_entity.pdbx_description
1 polymer ?
#
loop_
_entity_poly.entity_id
_entity_poly.type
_entity_poly.pdbx_seq_one_letter_code
_entity_poly.pdbx_strand_id
1 'polypeptide(L)'
;TAGTEEYPYQEVVDLNLDLTLSQFGFPLTGIIVKSSPIVADLNSDGLKEIYFGSDNEALHGYNSFGEELNGFPFESTDRVRSSPAIGDVDNDGAMEIVFGNSSGKLYIIDSDGSRQLAYTILGFIEGSPALVDIDGDQDLEIAFTTTTSSGGQLYVIHHNGITVSGFPKELGSMWAGPAVHDIDNDGLFDVVVTTYDKEI
;
A
#
# COMPACT_ATOMS: atom_id res chain seq x y z
N THR A 1 38.21 -43.18 -22.77
CA THR A 1 37.90 -43.00 -21.34
C THR A 1 37.00 -41.79 -21.19
N ALA A 2 35.72 -42.08 -21.03
CA ALA A 2 34.74 -41.03 -20.77
C ALA A 2 34.91 -40.53 -19.34
N GLY A 3 35.17 -39.24 -19.17
CA GLY A 3 35.18 -38.59 -17.88
C GLY A 3 33.73 -38.57 -17.33
N THR A 4 33.59 -39.08 -16.11
CA THR A 4 32.37 -38.88 -15.32
C THR A 4 32.36 -37.45 -14.84
N GLU A 5 31.47 -36.62 -15.39
CA GLU A 5 31.18 -35.34 -14.76
C GLU A 5 30.47 -35.62 -13.44
N GLU A 6 31.17 -35.37 -12.30
CA GLU A 6 30.54 -35.28 -11.01
C GLU A 6 29.72 -34.01 -10.96
N TYR A 7 28.38 -34.19 -10.95
CA TYR A 7 27.49 -33.09 -10.65
C TYR A 7 27.69 -32.66 -9.20
N PRO A 8 27.87 -31.36 -8.92
CA PRO A 8 28.06 -30.90 -7.55
C PRO A 8 26.83 -31.19 -6.72
N TYR A 9 27.06 -31.60 -5.49
CA TYR A 9 26.10 -31.96 -4.47
C TYR A 9 24.83 -31.11 -4.51
N GLN A 10 23.69 -31.75 -4.68
CA GLN A 10 22.42 -31.19 -4.26
C GLN A 10 22.33 -31.34 -2.74
N GLU A 11 22.49 -30.26 -2.03
CA GLU A 11 22.16 -30.18 -0.62
C GLU A 11 20.62 -30.15 -0.53
N VAL A 12 20.01 -31.26 -0.15
CA VAL A 12 18.59 -31.30 0.17
C VAL A 12 18.47 -30.65 1.54
N VAL A 13 18.15 -29.37 1.56
CA VAL A 13 17.72 -28.70 2.78
C VAL A 13 16.31 -29.19 3.09
N ASP A 14 16.15 -30.07 4.06
CA ASP A 14 14.85 -30.38 4.66
C ASP A 14 14.34 -29.10 5.34
N LEU A 15 13.60 -28.30 4.60
CA LEU A 15 12.77 -27.24 5.17
C LEU A 15 11.61 -27.92 5.90
N ASN A 16 11.78 -28.11 7.20
CA ASN A 16 10.69 -28.48 8.09
C ASN A 16 9.78 -27.25 8.22
N LEU A 17 8.99 -27.00 7.17
CA LEU A 17 7.89 -26.05 7.20
C LEU A 17 6.81 -26.67 8.08
N ASP A 18 6.81 -26.26 9.36
CA ASP A 18 5.65 -26.48 10.22
C ASP A 18 4.50 -25.60 9.70
N LEU A 19 3.81 -26.12 8.69
CA LEU A 19 2.58 -25.54 8.15
C LEU A 19 1.45 -25.82 9.14
N THR A 20 1.58 -25.35 10.37
CA THR A 20 0.40 -25.16 11.20
C THR A 20 -0.44 -24.09 10.51
N LEU A 21 -1.52 -24.52 9.87
CA LEU A 21 -2.45 -23.68 9.10
C LEU A 21 -3.16 -22.61 9.95
N SER A 22 -2.90 -22.57 11.24
CA SER A 22 -3.43 -21.55 12.15
C SER A 22 -2.41 -21.19 13.22
N GLN A 23 -1.95 -19.95 13.18
CA GLN A 23 -1.25 -19.33 14.29
C GLN A 23 -2.25 -18.94 15.39
N PHE A 24 -1.82 -18.89 16.66
CA PHE A 24 -2.66 -18.40 17.75
C PHE A 24 -3.23 -17.02 17.40
N GLY A 25 -4.53 -16.85 17.59
CA GLY A 25 -5.24 -15.61 17.21
C GLY A 25 -5.73 -15.56 15.75
N PHE A 26 -5.34 -16.52 14.90
CA PHE A 26 -5.76 -16.58 13.49
C PHE A 26 -6.48 -17.92 13.18
N PRO A 27 -7.44 -17.94 12.21
CA PRO A 27 -7.83 -16.83 11.33
C PRO A 27 -8.73 -15.81 12.03
N LEU A 28 -8.63 -14.54 11.61
CA LEU A 28 -9.60 -13.51 11.96
C LEU A 28 -10.92 -13.81 11.24
N THR A 29 -12.04 -13.56 11.91
CA THR A 29 -13.39 -13.86 11.37
C THR A 29 -14.29 -12.63 11.43
N GLY A 30 -15.32 -12.59 10.56
CA GLY A 30 -16.32 -11.50 10.55
C GLY A 30 -15.89 -10.25 9.77
N ILE A 31 -14.73 -10.26 9.12
CA ILE A 31 -14.21 -9.15 8.34
C ILE A 31 -14.21 -9.54 6.86
N ILE A 32 -14.77 -8.69 5.99
CA ILE A 32 -14.74 -8.89 4.54
C ILE A 32 -13.56 -8.09 3.98
N VAL A 33 -12.49 -8.78 3.62
CA VAL A 33 -11.26 -8.18 3.12
C VAL A 33 -11.17 -8.33 1.60
N LYS A 34 -10.85 -7.21 0.92
CA LYS A 34 -10.55 -7.18 -0.53
C LYS A 34 -9.22 -6.50 -0.85
N SER A 35 -8.63 -5.82 0.11
CA SER A 35 -7.27 -5.28 0.02
C SER A 35 -6.23 -6.39 0.23
N SER A 36 -5.00 -6.15 -0.20
CA SER A 36 -3.85 -6.97 0.21
C SER A 36 -3.35 -6.48 1.57
N PRO A 37 -2.99 -7.40 2.49
CA PRO A 37 -2.38 -6.98 3.75
C PRO A 37 -0.95 -6.50 3.54
N ILE A 38 -0.51 -5.59 4.41
CA ILE A 38 0.89 -5.21 4.55
C ILE A 38 1.37 -5.55 5.95
N VAL A 39 2.66 -5.89 6.08
CA VAL A 39 3.27 -6.29 7.34
C VAL A 39 4.48 -5.41 7.61
N ALA A 40 4.46 -4.68 8.72
CA ALA A 40 5.53 -3.77 9.12
C ALA A 40 5.61 -3.66 10.64
N ASP A 41 6.75 -3.22 11.16
CA ASP A 41 6.93 -2.79 12.54
C ASP A 41 6.81 -1.25 12.56
N LEU A 42 5.58 -0.75 12.73
CA LEU A 42 5.32 0.69 12.70
C LEU A 42 5.59 1.36 14.04
N ASN A 43 5.41 0.64 15.12
CA ASN A 43 5.59 1.16 16.47
C ASN A 43 7.04 1.00 16.99
N SER A 44 7.93 0.40 16.19
CA SER A 44 9.34 0.16 16.48
C SER A 44 9.57 -0.67 17.76
N ASP A 45 8.67 -1.61 18.07
CA ASP A 45 8.80 -2.51 19.23
C ASP A 45 9.57 -3.80 18.92
N GLY A 46 9.93 -4.01 17.64
CA GLY A 46 10.67 -5.17 17.12
C GLY A 46 9.77 -6.33 16.71
N LEU A 47 8.46 -6.24 16.87
CA LEU A 47 7.47 -7.16 16.35
C LEU A 47 6.84 -6.58 15.08
N LYS A 48 6.11 -7.40 14.37
CA LYS A 48 5.45 -6.94 13.15
C LYS A 48 3.94 -6.96 13.31
N GLU A 49 3.33 -5.90 12.84
CA GLU A 49 1.89 -5.73 12.75
C GLU A 49 1.40 -6.05 11.34
N ILE A 50 0.12 -6.33 11.23
CA ILE A 50 -0.59 -6.63 9.99
C ILE A 50 -1.67 -5.58 9.79
N TYR A 51 -1.62 -4.86 8.67
CA TYR A 51 -2.61 -3.85 8.33
C TYR A 51 -3.32 -4.22 7.03
N PHE A 52 -4.65 -4.03 6.98
CA PHE A 52 -5.46 -4.28 5.78
C PHE A 52 -6.78 -3.51 5.82
N GLY A 53 -7.26 -3.13 4.65
CA GLY A 53 -8.56 -2.51 4.47
C GLY A 53 -9.69 -3.54 4.39
N SER A 54 -10.91 -3.11 4.72
CA SER A 54 -12.10 -3.96 4.71
C SER A 54 -13.32 -3.31 4.05
N ASP A 55 -14.27 -4.15 3.61
CA ASP A 55 -15.60 -3.70 3.19
C ASP A 55 -16.46 -3.24 4.39
N ASN A 56 -15.96 -3.39 5.63
CA ASN A 56 -16.58 -2.90 6.86
C ASN A 56 -16.26 -1.40 7.13
N GLU A 57 -15.82 -0.66 6.11
CA GLU A 57 -15.52 0.77 6.15
C GLU A 57 -14.36 1.14 7.10
N ALA A 58 -13.40 0.23 7.24
CA ALA A 58 -12.29 0.41 8.17
C ALA A 58 -10.94 -0.09 7.64
N LEU A 59 -9.88 0.52 8.13
CA LEU A 59 -8.53 -0.04 8.11
C LEU A 59 -8.28 -0.72 9.45
N HIS A 60 -7.91 -2.00 9.40
CA HIS A 60 -7.59 -2.81 10.58
C HIS A 60 -6.09 -2.90 10.80
N GLY A 61 -5.69 -2.96 12.05
CA GLY A 61 -4.32 -3.21 12.49
C GLY A 61 -4.30 -4.29 13.57
N TYR A 62 -3.51 -5.34 13.39
CA TYR A 62 -3.38 -6.46 14.31
C TYR A 62 -1.93 -6.76 14.63
N ASN A 63 -1.66 -7.13 15.89
CA ASN A 63 -0.36 -7.65 16.27
C ASN A 63 -0.17 -9.12 15.82
N SER A 64 1.01 -9.67 16.05
CA SER A 64 1.38 -11.04 15.70
C SER A 64 0.56 -12.13 16.44
N PHE A 65 -0.22 -11.75 17.45
CA PHE A 65 -1.10 -12.64 18.23
C PHE A 65 -2.57 -12.57 17.79
N GLY A 66 -2.89 -11.76 16.76
CA GLY A 66 -4.26 -11.55 16.28
C GLY A 66 -5.10 -10.67 17.19
N GLU A 67 -4.48 -9.87 18.04
CA GLU A 67 -5.14 -8.84 18.84
C GLU A 67 -5.15 -7.53 18.07
N GLU A 68 -6.29 -6.85 18.05
CA GLU A 68 -6.43 -5.57 17.39
C GLU A 68 -5.64 -4.49 18.14
N LEU A 69 -4.92 -3.66 17.38
CA LEU A 69 -4.06 -2.63 17.94
C LEU A 69 -4.88 -1.47 18.51
N ASN A 70 -4.33 -0.78 19.49
CA ASN A 70 -4.92 0.45 19.98
C ASN A 70 -4.97 1.52 18.88
N GLY A 71 -6.12 2.20 18.74
CA GLY A 71 -6.37 3.14 17.64
C GLY A 71 -6.94 2.48 16.36
N PHE A 72 -7.04 1.15 16.32
CA PHE A 72 -7.68 0.39 15.27
C PHE A 72 -8.91 -0.37 15.79
N PRO A 73 -9.91 -0.64 14.92
CA PRO A 73 -9.93 -0.26 13.51
C PRO A 73 -10.02 1.27 13.34
N PHE A 74 -9.31 1.81 12.33
CA PHE A 74 -9.50 3.19 11.93
C PHE A 74 -10.77 3.30 11.08
N GLU A 75 -11.76 4.03 11.57
CA GLU A 75 -13.03 4.22 10.89
C GLU A 75 -12.87 5.14 9.66
N SER A 76 -13.04 4.55 8.50
CA SER A 76 -13.13 5.26 7.21
C SER A 76 -14.59 5.70 6.96
N THR A 77 -14.87 6.46 5.94
CA THR A 77 -16.25 6.86 5.61
C THR A 77 -16.89 5.97 4.56
N ASP A 78 -16.19 4.96 4.09
CA ASP A 78 -16.62 3.97 3.11
C ASP A 78 -15.60 2.82 3.08
N ARG A 79 -15.88 1.78 2.31
CA ARG A 79 -15.06 0.59 2.15
C ARG A 79 -13.62 0.91 1.80
N VAL A 80 -12.69 0.26 2.47
CA VAL A 80 -11.26 0.37 2.22
C VAL A 80 -10.82 -0.85 1.40
N ARG A 81 -10.74 -0.68 0.08
CA ARG A 81 -10.32 -1.72 -0.87
C ARG A 81 -8.91 -1.50 -1.41
N SER A 82 -8.43 -0.28 -1.30
CA SER A 82 -7.04 0.05 -1.52
C SER A 82 -6.17 -0.76 -0.55
N SER A 83 -5.13 -1.38 -1.04
CA SER A 83 -4.11 -1.95 -0.16
C SER A 83 -3.27 -0.80 0.42
N PRO A 84 -2.98 -0.80 1.72
CA PRO A 84 -2.22 0.28 2.33
C PRO A 84 -0.77 0.30 1.84
N ALA A 85 -0.18 1.48 1.80
CA ALA A 85 1.26 1.71 1.66
C ALA A 85 1.81 2.25 2.98
N ILE A 86 3.08 1.99 3.28
CA ILE A 86 3.75 2.42 4.50
C ILE A 86 5.05 3.11 4.13
N GLY A 87 5.31 4.26 4.72
CA GLY A 87 6.53 5.05 4.55
C GLY A 87 6.54 6.24 5.49
N ASP A 88 7.72 6.76 5.77
CA ASP A 88 7.94 8.03 6.45
C ASP A 88 7.64 9.15 5.41
N VAL A 89 6.38 9.62 5.39
CA VAL A 89 5.90 10.49 4.29
C VAL A 89 6.26 11.96 4.51
N ASP A 90 6.54 12.37 5.74
CA ASP A 90 6.89 13.74 6.10
C ASP A 90 8.33 13.88 6.65
N ASN A 91 9.12 12.80 6.56
CA ASN A 91 10.52 12.72 6.95
C ASN A 91 10.75 13.11 8.43
N ASP A 92 9.81 12.76 9.31
CA ASP A 92 9.93 13.00 10.75
C ASP A 92 10.58 11.83 11.50
N GLY A 93 10.79 10.70 10.82
CA GLY A 93 11.40 9.47 11.33
C GLY A 93 10.39 8.44 11.83
N ALA A 94 9.10 8.75 11.83
CA ALA A 94 8.04 7.78 12.04
C ALA A 94 7.53 7.24 10.69
N MET A 95 6.77 6.15 10.72
CA MET A 95 6.16 5.59 9.51
C MET A 95 4.66 5.80 9.55
N GLU A 96 4.10 6.27 8.44
CA GLU A 96 2.67 6.45 8.25
C GLU A 96 2.09 5.34 7.37
N ILE A 97 0.77 5.18 7.51
CA ILE A 97 -0.05 4.33 6.66
C ILE A 97 -0.86 5.21 5.72
N VAL A 98 -0.70 4.98 4.42
CA VAL A 98 -1.43 5.70 3.36
C VAL A 98 -2.38 4.74 2.66
N PHE A 99 -3.65 5.10 2.55
CA PHE A 99 -4.65 4.26 1.88
C PHE A 99 -5.83 5.09 1.35
N GLY A 100 -6.51 4.54 0.36
CA GLY A 100 -7.72 5.14 -0.21
C GLY A 100 -8.99 4.39 0.17
N ASN A 101 -10.14 5.02 -0.06
CA ASN A 101 -11.44 4.38 0.10
C ASN A 101 -12.37 4.53 -1.12
N SER A 102 -13.49 3.82 -1.10
CA SER A 102 -14.48 3.83 -2.19
C SER A 102 -15.33 5.11 -2.25
N SER A 103 -15.13 6.09 -1.36
CA SER A 103 -15.77 7.43 -1.46
C SER A 103 -14.82 8.52 -1.95
N GLY A 104 -13.61 8.16 -2.40
CA GLY A 104 -12.62 9.11 -2.92
C GLY A 104 -11.85 9.85 -1.83
N LYS A 105 -11.66 9.25 -0.68
CA LYS A 105 -10.78 9.79 0.35
C LYS A 105 -9.48 9.02 0.40
N LEU A 106 -8.38 9.76 0.35
CA LEU A 106 -7.06 9.29 0.71
C LEU A 106 -6.76 9.71 2.14
N TYR A 107 -6.27 8.79 2.94
CA TYR A 107 -5.89 9.01 4.33
C TYR A 107 -4.39 8.82 4.51
N ILE A 108 -3.80 9.65 5.36
CA ILE A 108 -2.49 9.44 5.99
C ILE A 108 -2.76 9.35 7.48
N ILE A 109 -2.34 8.26 8.10
CA ILE A 109 -2.51 8.02 9.53
C ILE A 109 -1.22 7.52 10.17
N ASP A 110 -1.02 7.86 11.43
CA ASP A 110 0.10 7.41 12.24
C ASP A 110 -0.08 5.96 12.73
N SER A 111 0.97 5.40 13.29
CA SER A 111 0.97 4.03 13.85
C SER A 111 -0.04 3.80 14.97
N ASP A 112 -0.49 4.86 15.65
CA ASP A 112 -1.49 4.83 16.72
C ASP A 112 -2.93 5.05 16.22
N GLY A 113 -3.11 5.15 14.88
CA GLY A 113 -4.40 5.41 14.25
C GLY A 113 -4.81 6.89 14.25
N SER A 114 -3.98 7.80 14.72
CA SER A 114 -4.26 9.22 14.59
C SER A 114 -4.15 9.67 13.12
N ARG A 115 -5.02 10.61 12.74
CA ARG A 115 -5.11 11.04 11.34
C ARG A 115 -4.33 12.32 11.10
N GLN A 116 -3.31 12.27 10.25
CA GLN A 116 -2.59 13.46 9.76
C GLN A 116 -3.35 14.15 8.63
N LEU A 117 -3.82 13.39 7.63
CA LEU A 117 -4.49 13.93 6.46
C LEU A 117 -5.74 13.14 6.08
N ALA A 118 -6.76 13.84 5.58
CA ALA A 118 -7.84 13.27 4.78
C ALA A 118 -8.04 14.14 3.54
N TYR A 119 -7.53 13.67 2.40
CA TYR A 119 -7.64 14.33 1.10
C TYR A 119 -8.85 13.77 0.34
N THR A 120 -9.72 14.65 -0.19
CA THR A 120 -10.97 14.22 -0.83
C THR A 120 -10.98 14.60 -2.31
N ILE A 121 -11.27 13.61 -3.15
CA ILE A 121 -11.40 13.76 -4.60
C ILE A 121 -12.72 13.17 -5.09
N LEU A 122 -13.02 13.37 -6.36
CA LEU A 122 -14.15 12.69 -7.01
C LEU A 122 -13.70 11.31 -7.52
N GLY A 123 -14.53 10.28 -7.30
CA GLY A 123 -14.28 8.91 -7.74
C GLY A 123 -13.90 7.98 -6.60
N PHE A 124 -13.43 6.79 -6.96
CA PHE A 124 -13.01 5.75 -6.03
C PHE A 124 -11.49 5.65 -6.03
N ILE A 125 -10.89 5.42 -4.87
CA ILE A 125 -9.46 5.10 -4.73
C ILE A 125 -9.41 3.63 -4.28
N GLU A 126 -9.29 2.72 -5.24
CA GLU A 126 -9.24 1.27 -4.96
C GLU A 126 -7.86 0.67 -5.25
N GLY A 127 -7.01 1.34 -6.04
CA GLY A 127 -5.62 0.97 -6.24
C GLY A 127 -4.75 1.33 -5.03
N SER A 128 -3.69 0.58 -4.80
CA SER A 128 -2.71 0.89 -3.76
C SER A 128 -1.95 2.17 -4.11
N PRO A 129 -1.76 3.10 -3.16
CA PRO A 129 -0.86 4.24 -3.37
C PRO A 129 0.59 3.77 -3.56
N ALA A 130 1.40 4.57 -4.27
CA ALA A 130 2.85 4.44 -4.31
C ALA A 130 3.48 5.66 -3.63
N LEU A 131 4.51 5.42 -2.84
CA LEU A 131 5.23 6.45 -2.09
C LEU A 131 6.62 6.61 -2.70
N VAL A 132 7.03 7.85 -2.98
CA VAL A 132 8.29 8.15 -3.66
C VAL A 132 8.68 9.61 -3.43
N ASP A 133 9.94 9.88 -3.13
CA ASP A 133 10.51 11.23 -3.14
C ASP A 133 10.79 11.64 -4.59
N ILE A 134 9.82 12.32 -5.24
CA ILE A 134 9.87 12.60 -6.68
C ILE A 134 10.62 13.90 -6.99
N ASP A 135 10.76 14.80 -6.03
CA ASP A 135 11.41 16.10 -6.21
C ASP A 135 12.72 16.26 -5.43
N GLY A 136 13.09 15.27 -4.63
CA GLY A 136 14.39 15.17 -3.95
C GLY A 136 14.48 15.97 -2.66
N ASP A 137 13.34 16.32 -2.04
CA ASP A 137 13.29 17.07 -0.80
C ASP A 137 13.30 16.19 0.47
N GLN A 138 13.25 14.87 0.29
CA GLN A 138 13.27 13.78 1.27
C GLN A 138 11.91 13.47 1.90
N ASP A 139 10.87 14.26 1.67
CA ASP A 139 9.49 13.88 1.92
C ASP A 139 9.04 12.89 0.82
N LEU A 140 8.02 12.08 1.09
CA LEU A 140 7.49 11.18 0.07
C LEU A 140 6.21 11.75 -0.54
N GLU A 141 6.19 11.86 -1.87
CA GLU A 141 4.96 12.10 -2.59
C GLU A 141 4.15 10.83 -2.70
N ILE A 142 2.83 11.04 -2.74
CA ILE A 142 1.84 9.99 -2.81
C ILE A 142 1.23 9.98 -4.21
N ALA A 143 1.60 9.01 -5.02
CA ALA A 143 0.98 8.75 -6.30
C ALA A 143 -0.19 7.78 -6.12
N PHE A 144 -1.37 8.12 -6.66
CA PHE A 144 -2.55 7.26 -6.60
C PHE A 144 -3.49 7.49 -7.76
N THR A 145 -4.27 6.47 -8.07
CA THR A 145 -5.23 6.49 -9.17
C THR A 145 -6.65 6.57 -8.66
N THR A 146 -7.50 7.18 -9.46
CA THR A 146 -8.93 7.26 -9.20
C THR A 146 -9.72 6.67 -10.36
N THR A 147 -10.93 6.21 -10.06
CA THR A 147 -11.87 5.72 -11.06
C THR A 147 -13.20 6.40 -10.89
N THR A 148 -13.76 6.87 -11.99
CA THR A 148 -15.13 7.39 -12.10
C THR A 148 -15.89 6.66 -13.19
N SER A 149 -17.18 6.97 -13.36
CA SER A 149 -18.00 6.41 -14.46
C SER A 149 -17.55 6.88 -15.86
N SER A 150 -16.74 7.92 -15.94
CA SER A 150 -16.31 8.56 -17.20
C SER A 150 -14.82 8.51 -17.49
N GLY A 151 -14.03 7.81 -16.65
CA GLY A 151 -12.59 7.71 -16.75
C GLY A 151 -11.95 7.71 -15.38
N GLY A 152 -10.67 8.02 -15.32
CA GLY A 152 -9.91 8.12 -14.08
C GLY A 152 -8.86 9.22 -14.14
N GLN A 153 -8.24 9.47 -13.01
CA GLN A 153 -7.17 10.46 -12.87
C GLN A 153 -6.00 9.87 -12.11
N LEU A 154 -4.80 10.20 -12.52
CA LEU A 154 -3.58 9.97 -11.77
C LEU A 154 -3.25 11.24 -10.98
N TYR A 155 -3.20 11.11 -9.68
CA TYR A 155 -2.76 12.15 -8.75
C TYR A 155 -1.35 11.87 -8.26
N VAL A 156 -0.60 12.93 -8.04
CA VAL A 156 0.61 12.94 -7.22
C VAL A 156 0.50 14.14 -6.28
N ILE A 157 0.57 13.89 -4.99
CA ILE A 157 0.43 14.92 -3.96
C ILE A 157 1.57 14.79 -2.93
N HIS A 158 1.96 15.90 -2.32
CA HIS A 158 2.83 15.92 -1.14
C HIS A 158 2.07 15.43 0.11
N HIS A 159 2.79 15.05 1.16
CA HIS A 159 2.23 14.61 2.44
C HIS A 159 1.19 15.59 3.02
N ASN A 160 1.33 16.88 2.78
CA ASN A 160 0.43 17.93 3.25
C ASN A 160 -0.82 18.14 2.38
N GLY A 161 -1.01 17.34 1.32
CA GLY A 161 -2.15 17.39 0.41
C GLY A 161 -2.00 18.40 -0.73
N ILE A 162 -0.87 19.06 -0.88
CA ILE A 162 -0.62 19.93 -2.04
C ILE A 162 -0.34 19.06 -3.26
N THR A 163 -1.05 19.33 -4.36
CA THR A 163 -0.86 18.58 -5.61
C THR A 163 0.44 18.98 -6.28
N VAL A 164 1.24 18.01 -6.70
CA VAL A 164 2.46 18.22 -7.47
C VAL A 164 2.15 18.86 -8.82
N SER A 165 3.01 19.78 -9.27
CA SER A 165 2.81 20.52 -10.52
C SER A 165 2.68 19.58 -11.72
N GLY A 166 1.64 19.78 -12.53
CA GLY A 166 1.34 18.94 -13.69
C GLY A 166 0.36 17.82 -13.43
N PHE A 167 -0.08 17.58 -12.19
CA PHE A 167 -1.14 16.65 -11.81
C PHE A 167 -2.40 17.42 -11.37
N PRO A 168 -3.58 16.73 -11.36
CA PRO A 168 -3.80 15.38 -11.85
C PRO A 168 -3.72 15.26 -13.37
N LYS A 169 -3.47 14.02 -13.86
CA LYS A 169 -3.56 13.66 -15.27
C LYS A 169 -4.87 12.94 -15.53
N GLU A 170 -5.62 13.39 -16.52
CA GLU A 170 -6.82 12.70 -17.00
C GLU A 170 -6.40 11.49 -17.83
N LEU A 171 -6.91 10.31 -17.47
CA LEU A 171 -6.59 9.04 -18.10
C LEU A 171 -7.87 8.19 -18.23
N GLY A 172 -7.76 6.99 -18.80
CA GLY A 172 -8.83 6.00 -18.77
C GLY A 172 -9.13 5.48 -17.37
N SER A 173 -10.16 4.65 -17.23
CA SER A 173 -10.49 4.03 -15.94
C SER A 173 -9.34 3.16 -15.41
N MET A 174 -8.97 3.33 -14.15
CA MET A 174 -7.84 2.66 -13.51
C MET A 174 -8.30 2.02 -12.20
N TRP A 175 -8.11 0.70 -12.06
CA TRP A 175 -8.43 -0.06 -10.86
C TRP A 175 -7.19 -0.49 -10.07
N ALA A 176 -6.04 -0.46 -10.74
CA ALA A 176 -4.74 -0.74 -10.12
C ALA A 176 -4.07 0.56 -9.67
N GLY A 177 -3.24 0.45 -8.64
CA GLY A 177 -2.37 1.54 -8.23
C GLY A 177 -1.25 1.79 -9.23
N PRO A 178 -0.58 2.95 -9.16
CA PRO A 178 0.58 3.26 -9.97
C PRO A 178 1.81 2.49 -9.49
N ALA A 179 2.79 2.31 -10.37
CA ALA A 179 4.16 1.97 -10.03
C ALA A 179 5.07 3.15 -10.38
N VAL A 180 6.05 3.44 -9.52
CA VAL A 180 6.95 4.56 -9.72
C VAL A 180 8.40 4.08 -9.67
N HIS A 181 9.18 4.41 -10.69
CA HIS A 181 10.62 4.12 -10.77
C HIS A 181 11.25 4.91 -11.90
N ASP A 182 12.55 5.19 -11.83
CA ASP A 182 13.34 5.68 -12.95
C ASP A 182 13.60 4.48 -13.90
N ILE A 183 12.78 4.37 -14.97
CA ILE A 183 12.79 3.18 -15.83
C ILE A 183 13.88 3.28 -16.88
N ASP A 184 14.17 4.49 -17.37
CA ASP A 184 15.13 4.72 -18.45
C ASP A 184 16.51 5.20 -17.94
N ASN A 185 16.67 5.35 -16.62
CA ASN A 185 17.87 5.80 -15.92
C ASN A 185 18.33 7.21 -16.33
N ASP A 186 17.36 8.11 -16.53
CA ASP A 186 17.63 9.52 -16.83
C ASP A 186 17.75 10.38 -15.55
N GLY A 187 17.50 9.79 -14.38
CA GLY A 187 17.56 10.43 -13.07
C GLY A 187 16.24 11.05 -12.63
N LEU A 188 15.17 10.89 -13.41
CA LEU A 188 13.81 11.30 -13.06
C LEU A 188 12.93 10.07 -12.81
N PHE A 189 11.91 10.21 -11.97
CA PHE A 189 10.97 9.13 -11.73
C PHE A 189 9.88 9.09 -12.80
N ASP A 190 9.64 7.89 -13.33
CA ASP A 190 8.52 7.57 -14.19
C ASP A 190 7.35 7.03 -13.39
N VAL A 191 6.14 7.40 -13.76
CA VAL A 191 4.91 6.85 -13.16
C VAL A 191 4.20 6.00 -14.19
N VAL A 192 4.13 4.70 -13.93
CA VAL A 192 3.46 3.72 -14.79
C VAL A 192 2.07 3.41 -14.24
N VAL A 193 1.07 3.53 -15.06
CA VAL A 193 -0.31 3.17 -14.76
C VAL A 193 -0.89 2.27 -15.85
N THR A 194 -1.86 1.45 -15.50
CA THR A 194 -2.59 0.62 -16.46
C THR A 194 -4.04 1.08 -16.52
N THR A 195 -4.56 1.29 -17.73
CA THR A 195 -5.94 1.69 -17.93
C THR A 195 -6.81 0.51 -18.41
N TYR A 196 -8.09 0.56 -18.12
CA TYR A 196 -9.05 -0.44 -18.60
C TYR A 196 -9.25 -0.37 -20.13
N ASP A 197 -8.91 0.76 -20.72
CA ASP A 197 -9.04 1.02 -22.17
C ASP A 197 -7.86 0.46 -22.98
N LYS A 198 -7.04 -0.42 -22.39
CA LYS A 198 -5.88 -1.11 -23.00
C LYS A 198 -4.69 -0.20 -23.34
N GLU A 199 -4.55 0.90 -22.62
CA GLU A 199 -3.38 1.77 -22.65
C GLU A 199 -2.51 1.52 -21.40
N ILE A 200 -1.21 1.63 -21.58
CA ILE A 200 -0.20 1.55 -20.52
C ILE A 200 0.58 2.85 -20.50
#